data_33c6e6b26b2cde9e3ebf9356bb712801
#
_entry.id   33c6e6b26b2cde9e3ebf9356bb712801
#
_cell.length_a   1.000
_cell.length_b   1.000
_cell.length_c   1.000
_cell.angle_alpha   90.00
_cell.angle_beta   90.00
_cell.angle_gamma   90.00
#
_symmetry.space_group_name_H-M   'P 1'
#
loop_
_entity.id
_entity.type
_entity.pdbx_description
1 polymer ?
#
loop_
_entity_poly.entity_id
_entity_poly.type
_entity_poly.pdbx_seq_one_letter_code
_entity_poly.pdbx_strand_id
1 'polypeptide(L)'
;MKTLYALVAALFAVSVLTFTARADEPSIPGMKKAPAAAQEALKKYAADAGMKIEKVSAEKHGKVTVYEAELKAAGKADREVAVTADGKVKGEEETVPLDKVPEVVRKAIEANAKGAKIQRVQRIKEDGIITYEAAYVAKGKTSEVEFLEDGKVKPVEK
;
A
#
# COMPACT_ATOMS: atom_id res chain seq x y z
N MET A 1 -82.88 6.41 -3.61
CA MET A 1 -81.78 7.34 -3.72
C MET A 1 -80.79 7.09 -2.57
N LYS A 2 -79.68 6.42 -2.83
CA LYS A 2 -78.67 6.09 -1.82
C LYS A 2 -77.37 6.80 -2.18
N THR A 3 -77.06 7.84 -1.38
CA THR A 3 -75.87 8.66 -1.54
C THR A 3 -74.67 7.93 -0.95
N LEU A 4 -73.65 7.66 -1.79
CA LEU A 4 -72.40 6.98 -1.40
C LEU A 4 -71.39 8.07 -1.07
N TYR A 5 -70.93 8.14 0.18
CA TYR A 5 -69.81 8.99 0.60
C TYR A 5 -68.51 8.26 0.36
N ALA A 6 -67.70 8.78 -0.54
CA ALA A 6 -66.34 8.32 -0.72
C ALA A 6 -65.40 9.00 0.30
N LEU A 7 -64.80 8.20 1.16
CA LEU A 7 -63.78 8.64 2.12
C LEU A 7 -62.39 8.62 1.43
N VAL A 8 -61.83 9.81 1.20
CA VAL A 8 -60.46 9.96 0.69
C VAL A 8 -59.53 9.94 1.89
N ALA A 9 -58.83 8.86 2.08
CA ALA A 9 -57.73 8.76 3.06
C ALA A 9 -56.42 9.25 2.42
N ALA A 10 -55.98 10.45 2.83
CA ALA A 10 -54.66 10.97 2.45
C ALA A 10 -53.56 10.28 3.28
N LEU A 11 -52.80 9.42 2.67
CA LEU A 11 -51.58 8.86 3.27
C LEU A 11 -50.46 9.92 3.21
N PHE A 12 -50.16 10.53 4.36
CA PHE A 12 -48.92 11.30 4.53
C PHE A 12 -47.75 10.33 4.71
N ALA A 13 -46.95 10.14 3.68
CA ALA A 13 -45.66 9.44 3.79
C ALA A 13 -44.65 10.39 4.46
N VAL A 14 -44.41 10.20 5.75
CA VAL A 14 -43.30 10.86 6.45
C VAL A 14 -42.03 10.17 6.03
N SER A 15 -41.29 10.78 5.11
CA SER A 15 -39.93 10.37 4.79
C SER A 15 -39.00 10.75 5.94
N VAL A 16 -38.72 9.79 6.81
CA VAL A 16 -37.67 9.94 7.82
C VAL A 16 -36.33 9.87 7.08
N LEU A 17 -35.75 11.04 6.78
CA LEU A 17 -34.33 11.12 6.41
C LEU A 17 -33.52 10.71 7.65
N THR A 18 -33.11 9.45 7.71
CA THR A 18 -32.09 9.04 8.66
C THR A 18 -30.76 9.63 8.20
N PHE A 19 -30.38 10.76 8.78
CA PHE A 19 -29.03 11.31 8.68
C PHE A 19 -28.16 10.40 9.52
N THR A 20 -27.57 9.36 8.88
CA THR A 20 -26.50 8.60 9.50
C THR A 20 -25.31 9.54 9.59
N ALA A 21 -25.04 10.06 10.78
CA ALA A 21 -23.78 10.74 11.07
C ALA A 21 -22.67 9.75 10.71
N ARG A 22 -21.95 10.05 9.61
CA ARG A 22 -20.76 9.31 9.23
C ARG A 22 -19.76 9.59 10.34
N ALA A 23 -19.47 8.60 11.16
CA ALA A 23 -18.37 8.69 12.11
C ALA A 23 -17.14 9.15 11.31
N ASP A 24 -16.49 10.23 11.76
CA ASP A 24 -15.26 10.69 11.13
C ASP A 24 -14.28 9.51 11.11
N GLU A 25 -14.02 8.97 9.93
CA GLU A 25 -12.94 7.99 9.79
C GLU A 25 -11.66 8.64 10.29
N PRO A 26 -10.87 7.95 11.12
CA PRO A 26 -9.62 8.50 11.63
C PRO A 26 -8.77 8.98 10.45
N SER A 27 -8.34 10.23 10.50
CA SER A 27 -7.59 10.84 9.41
C SER A 27 -6.26 10.14 9.22
N ILE A 28 -6.05 9.52 8.05
CA ILE A 28 -4.77 8.89 7.70
C ILE A 28 -3.70 9.97 7.54
N PRO A 29 -2.59 9.92 8.31
CA PRO A 29 -1.51 10.90 8.19
C PRO A 29 -1.01 11.00 6.74
N GLY A 30 -0.86 12.21 6.23
CA GLY A 30 -0.36 12.49 4.89
C GLY A 30 -1.36 12.30 3.74
N MET A 31 -2.43 11.54 3.91
CA MET A 31 -3.41 11.22 2.85
C MET A 31 -3.96 12.49 2.15
N LYS A 32 -4.26 13.54 2.91
CA LYS A 32 -4.81 14.79 2.36
C LYS A 32 -3.84 15.55 1.44
N LYS A 33 -2.56 15.20 1.44
CA LYS A 33 -1.55 15.81 0.55
C LYS A 33 -1.54 15.15 -0.83
N ALA A 34 -2.09 13.94 -0.95
CA ALA A 34 -2.20 13.23 -2.22
C ALA A 34 -3.39 13.77 -3.03
N PRO A 35 -3.29 13.86 -4.37
CA PRO A 35 -4.42 14.15 -5.26
C PRO A 35 -5.55 13.14 -5.08
N ALA A 36 -6.79 13.53 -5.40
CA ALA A 36 -7.97 12.68 -5.21
C ALA A 36 -7.85 11.31 -5.88
N ALA A 37 -7.36 11.25 -7.12
CA ALA A 37 -7.16 9.98 -7.83
C ALA A 37 -6.15 9.07 -7.13
N ALA A 38 -5.05 9.63 -6.60
CA ALA A 38 -4.08 8.86 -5.81
C ALA A 38 -4.70 8.35 -4.50
N GLN A 39 -5.47 9.19 -3.79
CA GLN A 39 -6.16 8.77 -2.57
C GLN A 39 -7.13 7.60 -2.81
N GLU A 40 -7.91 7.66 -3.89
CA GLU A 40 -8.83 6.59 -4.28
C GLU A 40 -8.09 5.29 -4.61
N ALA A 41 -7.01 5.39 -5.40
CA ALA A 41 -6.19 4.24 -5.76
C ALA A 41 -5.56 3.57 -4.54
N LEU A 42 -4.98 4.35 -3.61
CA LEU A 42 -4.39 3.83 -2.38
C LEU A 42 -5.44 3.14 -1.49
N LYS A 43 -6.60 3.76 -1.32
CA LYS A 43 -7.70 3.16 -0.53
C LYS A 43 -8.21 1.87 -1.16
N LYS A 44 -8.38 1.87 -2.49
CA LYS A 44 -8.80 0.66 -3.20
C LYS A 44 -7.78 -0.45 -3.06
N TYR A 45 -6.49 -0.15 -3.26
CA TYR A 45 -5.41 -1.13 -3.11
C TYR A 45 -5.39 -1.74 -1.70
N ALA A 46 -5.46 -0.90 -0.67
CA ALA A 46 -5.48 -1.34 0.72
C ALA A 46 -6.69 -2.25 1.02
N ALA A 47 -7.87 -1.88 0.52
CA ALA A 47 -9.09 -2.68 0.68
C ALA A 47 -8.98 -4.03 -0.03
N ASP A 48 -8.50 -4.07 -1.29
CA ASP A 48 -8.30 -5.29 -2.06
C ASP A 48 -7.26 -6.21 -1.38
N ALA A 49 -6.22 -5.64 -0.78
CA ALA A 49 -5.22 -6.37 0.01
C ALA A 49 -5.73 -6.82 1.40
N GLY A 50 -6.87 -6.31 1.87
CA GLY A 50 -7.39 -6.50 3.23
C GLY A 50 -6.41 -5.96 4.27
N MET A 51 -5.86 -4.77 4.02
CA MET A 51 -4.90 -4.07 4.87
C MET A 51 -5.40 -2.66 5.19
N LYS A 52 -4.81 -2.02 6.21
CA LYS A 52 -5.09 -0.63 6.57
C LYS A 52 -3.91 0.25 6.16
N ILE A 53 -4.20 1.47 5.74
CA ILE A 53 -3.19 2.48 5.49
C ILE A 53 -2.84 3.13 6.83
N GLU A 54 -1.58 3.03 7.23
CA GLU A 54 -1.04 3.68 8.44
C GLU A 54 -0.65 5.13 8.15
N LYS A 55 0.00 5.35 7.00
CA LYS A 55 0.55 6.64 6.63
C LYS A 55 0.67 6.75 5.11
N VAL A 56 0.66 7.99 4.60
CA VAL A 56 0.97 8.31 3.19
C VAL A 56 2.08 9.36 3.16
N SER A 57 3.10 9.15 2.34
CA SER A 57 4.16 10.10 2.04
C SER A 57 4.11 10.51 0.56
N ALA A 58 4.81 11.58 0.21
CA ALA A 58 5.02 12.00 -1.17
C ALA A 58 6.52 12.00 -1.44
N GLU A 59 6.93 11.24 -2.45
CA GLU A 59 8.32 11.06 -2.80
C GLU A 59 8.57 11.40 -4.26
N LYS A 60 9.82 11.74 -4.59
CA LYS A 60 10.22 12.02 -5.96
C LYS A 60 11.03 10.86 -6.53
N HIS A 61 10.47 10.20 -7.55
CA HIS A 61 11.16 9.23 -8.36
C HIS A 61 11.54 9.88 -9.70
N GLY A 62 12.75 10.41 -9.76
CA GLY A 62 13.20 11.22 -10.90
C GLY A 62 12.38 12.50 -11.04
N LYS A 63 11.63 12.62 -12.16
CA LYS A 63 10.75 13.78 -12.45
C LYS A 63 9.30 13.56 -12.01
N VAL A 64 8.95 12.38 -11.54
CA VAL A 64 7.58 12.02 -11.13
C VAL A 64 7.47 12.09 -9.62
N THR A 65 6.39 12.69 -9.12
CA THR A 65 6.01 12.55 -7.71
C THR A 65 5.10 11.35 -7.58
N VAL A 66 5.44 10.44 -6.68
CA VAL A 66 4.61 9.31 -6.28
C VAL A 66 4.10 9.53 -4.86
N TYR A 67 2.98 8.91 -4.57
CA TYR A 67 2.35 8.89 -3.25
C TYR A 67 2.39 7.46 -2.75
N GLU A 68 3.12 7.27 -1.66
CA GLU A 68 3.40 5.96 -1.10
C GLU A 68 2.61 5.76 0.18
N ALA A 69 1.94 4.62 0.29
CA ALA A 69 1.19 4.22 1.46
C ALA A 69 1.84 3.04 2.16
N GLU A 70 2.10 3.21 3.46
CA GLU A 70 2.46 2.12 4.36
C GLU A 70 1.19 1.34 4.74
N LEU A 71 1.19 0.04 4.52
CA LEU A 71 0.03 -0.83 4.73
C LEU A 71 0.32 -1.87 5.80
N LYS A 72 -0.63 -2.05 6.72
CA LYS A 72 -0.54 -3.04 7.79
C LYS A 72 -1.83 -3.83 7.99
N ALA A 73 -1.67 -5.08 8.39
CA ALA A 73 -2.76 -5.91 8.90
C ALA A 73 -2.22 -6.96 9.86
N ALA A 74 -3.03 -7.33 10.85
CA ALA A 74 -2.64 -8.38 11.79
C ALA A 74 -2.36 -9.70 11.06
N GLY A 75 -1.21 -10.31 11.33
CA GLY A 75 -0.80 -11.60 10.74
C GLY A 75 -0.35 -11.52 9.26
N LYS A 76 -0.24 -10.34 8.69
CA LYS A 76 0.33 -10.11 7.35
C LYS A 76 1.68 -9.41 7.46
N ALA A 77 2.54 -9.61 6.45
CA ALA A 77 3.76 -8.84 6.29
C ALA A 77 3.44 -7.38 5.98
N ASP A 78 4.30 -6.46 6.42
CA ASP A 78 4.21 -5.05 6.07
C ASP A 78 4.38 -4.89 4.55
N ARG A 79 3.60 -3.99 3.97
CA ARG A 79 3.59 -3.71 2.54
C ARG A 79 3.54 -2.21 2.31
N GLU A 80 4.16 -1.79 1.23
CA GLU A 80 4.08 -0.41 0.75
C GLU A 80 3.57 -0.42 -0.69
N VAL A 81 2.84 0.61 -1.07
CA VAL A 81 2.37 0.81 -2.44
C VAL A 81 2.55 2.26 -2.85
N ALA A 82 3.22 2.46 -3.97
CA ALA A 82 3.42 3.76 -4.57
C ALA A 82 2.48 3.95 -5.77
N VAL A 83 1.77 5.09 -5.82
CA VAL A 83 0.92 5.47 -6.93
C VAL A 83 1.30 6.84 -7.47
N THR A 84 1.10 7.06 -8.75
CA THR A 84 1.24 8.37 -9.39
C THR A 84 0.07 9.29 -9.05
N ALA A 85 0.19 10.58 -9.34
CA ALA A 85 -0.84 11.58 -9.09
C ALA A 85 -2.19 11.28 -9.77
N ASP A 86 -2.18 10.54 -10.89
CA ASP A 86 -3.36 10.06 -11.62
C ASP A 86 -3.86 8.68 -11.12
N GLY A 87 -3.28 8.16 -10.04
CA GLY A 87 -3.73 6.94 -9.37
C GLY A 87 -3.23 5.63 -9.97
N LYS A 88 -2.26 5.66 -10.88
CA LYS A 88 -1.66 4.43 -11.39
C LYS A 88 -0.66 3.86 -10.39
N VAL A 89 -0.72 2.56 -10.14
CA VAL A 89 0.28 1.86 -9.32
C VAL A 89 1.62 1.89 -10.05
N LYS A 90 2.63 2.44 -9.39
CA LYS A 90 4.00 2.56 -9.89
C LYS A 90 4.87 1.46 -9.30
N GLY A 91 4.70 1.16 -8.03
CA GLY A 91 5.49 0.18 -7.30
C GLY A 91 4.77 -0.45 -6.12
N GLU A 92 5.24 -1.61 -5.75
CA GLU A 92 4.78 -2.38 -4.58
C GLU A 92 6.00 -2.95 -3.88
N GLU A 93 6.05 -2.82 -2.55
CA GLU A 93 7.07 -3.44 -1.70
C GLU A 93 6.41 -4.32 -0.65
N GLU A 94 6.98 -5.48 -0.40
CA GLU A 94 6.48 -6.42 0.58
C GLU A 94 7.65 -7.04 1.35
N THR A 95 7.60 -6.97 2.67
CA THR A 95 8.57 -7.71 3.50
C THR A 95 8.31 -9.20 3.35
N VAL A 96 9.36 -9.94 2.98
CA VAL A 96 9.28 -11.38 2.76
C VAL A 96 10.27 -12.12 3.66
N PRO A 97 9.87 -13.27 4.25
CA PRO A 97 10.80 -14.16 4.93
C PRO A 97 11.90 -14.64 3.99
N LEU A 98 13.14 -14.71 4.48
CA LEU A 98 14.29 -15.11 3.65
C LEU A 98 14.12 -16.50 3.00
N ASP A 99 13.43 -17.42 3.66
CA ASP A 99 13.13 -18.76 3.14
C ASP A 99 12.07 -18.76 2.01
N LYS A 100 11.37 -17.65 1.79
CA LYS A 100 10.41 -17.45 0.69
C LYS A 100 11.02 -16.75 -0.52
N VAL A 101 12.25 -16.26 -0.40
CA VAL A 101 13.00 -15.65 -1.50
C VAL A 101 13.51 -16.77 -2.45
N PRO A 102 13.47 -16.56 -3.79
CA PRO A 102 14.02 -17.52 -4.74
C PRO A 102 15.44 -17.94 -4.36
N GLU A 103 15.77 -19.21 -4.52
CA GLU A 103 17.03 -19.80 -4.01
C GLU A 103 18.28 -19.07 -4.52
N VAL A 104 18.30 -18.68 -5.78
CA VAL A 104 19.43 -17.97 -6.40
C VAL A 104 19.65 -16.61 -5.73
N VAL A 105 18.58 -15.87 -5.48
CA VAL A 105 18.62 -14.55 -4.82
C VAL A 105 18.98 -14.72 -3.34
N ARG A 106 18.38 -15.69 -2.66
CA ARG A 106 18.69 -15.99 -1.26
C ARG A 106 20.17 -16.27 -1.05
N LYS A 107 20.77 -17.13 -1.89
CA LYS A 107 22.20 -17.42 -1.84
C LYS A 107 23.06 -16.16 -2.06
N ALA A 108 22.65 -15.28 -2.98
CA ALA A 108 23.34 -14.03 -3.22
C ALA A 108 23.26 -13.08 -2.02
N ILE A 109 22.06 -12.96 -1.39
CA ILE A 109 21.85 -12.18 -0.17
C ILE A 109 22.75 -12.71 0.97
N GLU A 110 22.74 -14.01 1.21
CA GLU A 110 23.56 -14.66 2.26
C GLU A 110 25.06 -14.45 2.00
N ALA A 111 25.51 -14.63 0.77
CA ALA A 111 26.91 -14.40 0.39
C ALA A 111 27.35 -12.93 0.55
N ASN A 112 26.43 -11.99 0.28
CA ASN A 112 26.72 -10.56 0.43
C ASN A 112 26.74 -10.11 1.90
N ALA A 113 26.16 -10.85 2.81
CA ALA A 113 26.10 -10.49 4.24
C ALA A 113 27.50 -10.36 4.88
N LYS A 114 28.49 -11.16 4.46
CA LYS A 114 29.89 -11.10 4.95
C LYS A 114 30.00 -11.01 6.48
N GLY A 115 29.11 -11.72 7.20
CA GLY A 115 29.06 -11.70 8.65
C GLY A 115 28.17 -10.62 9.26
N ALA A 116 27.57 -9.72 8.48
CA ALA A 116 26.52 -8.84 8.93
C ALA A 116 25.21 -9.61 9.14
N LYS A 117 24.35 -9.11 10.04
CA LYS A 117 23.02 -9.68 10.26
C LYS A 117 22.09 -9.20 9.13
N ILE A 118 21.45 -10.12 8.43
CA ILE A 118 20.32 -9.80 7.54
C ILE A 118 19.16 -9.41 8.44
N GLN A 119 18.73 -8.15 8.36
CA GLN A 119 17.68 -7.59 9.19
C GLN A 119 16.30 -7.73 8.55
N ARG A 120 16.22 -7.45 7.24
CA ARG A 120 14.99 -7.43 6.46
C ARG A 120 15.29 -7.83 5.03
N VAL A 121 14.34 -8.48 4.39
CA VAL A 121 14.31 -8.64 2.94
C VAL A 121 12.97 -8.16 2.44
N GLN A 122 12.96 -7.32 1.41
CA GLN A 122 11.76 -6.86 0.72
C GLN A 122 11.78 -7.37 -0.72
N ARG A 123 10.62 -7.77 -1.18
CA ARG A 123 10.35 -7.98 -2.60
C ARG A 123 9.75 -6.70 -3.14
N ILE A 124 10.41 -6.12 -4.13
CA ILE A 124 10.01 -4.88 -4.79
C ILE A 124 9.51 -5.24 -6.19
N LYS A 125 8.39 -4.66 -6.59
CA LYS A 125 7.89 -4.73 -7.96
C LYS A 125 7.64 -3.30 -8.43
N GLU A 126 8.45 -2.83 -9.36
CA GLU A 126 8.34 -1.51 -9.96
C GLU A 126 8.37 -1.62 -11.48
N ASP A 127 7.40 -0.98 -12.16
CA ASP A 127 7.24 -1.03 -13.63
C ASP A 127 7.26 -2.46 -14.21
N GLY A 128 6.80 -3.44 -13.46
CA GLY A 128 6.77 -4.85 -13.86
C GLY A 128 8.08 -5.61 -13.62
N ILE A 129 9.12 -4.93 -13.17
CA ILE A 129 10.41 -5.55 -12.79
C ILE A 129 10.33 -5.96 -11.33
N ILE A 130 10.78 -7.18 -11.02
CA ILE A 130 10.87 -7.69 -9.66
C ILE A 130 12.33 -7.68 -9.22
N THR A 131 12.55 -7.12 -8.03
CA THR A 131 13.85 -7.12 -7.35
C THR A 131 13.68 -7.48 -5.89
N TYR A 132 14.79 -7.72 -5.21
CA TYR A 132 14.81 -8.04 -3.78
C TYR A 132 15.85 -7.15 -3.09
N GLU A 133 15.39 -6.34 -2.15
CA GLU A 133 16.29 -5.54 -1.32
C GLU A 133 16.55 -6.25 0.00
N ALA A 134 17.83 -6.35 0.37
CA ALA A 134 18.24 -6.88 1.66
C ALA A 134 18.91 -5.80 2.50
N ALA A 135 18.41 -5.58 3.70
CA ALA A 135 19.00 -4.71 4.71
C ALA A 135 19.92 -5.52 5.64
N TYR A 136 21.16 -5.06 5.76
CA TYR A 136 22.21 -5.68 6.56
C TYR A 136 22.61 -4.78 7.72
N VAL A 137 22.79 -5.33 8.91
CA VAL A 137 23.28 -4.60 10.07
C VAL A 137 24.61 -5.14 10.55
N ALA A 138 25.63 -4.28 10.59
CA ALA A 138 26.93 -4.59 11.15
C ALA A 138 27.43 -3.40 11.98
N LYS A 139 27.87 -3.65 13.20
CA LYS A 139 28.42 -2.61 14.11
C LYS A 139 27.52 -1.39 14.28
N GLY A 140 26.20 -1.61 14.32
CA GLY A 140 25.17 -0.55 14.49
C GLY A 140 24.93 0.31 13.23
N LYS A 141 25.50 -0.06 12.09
CA LYS A 141 25.21 0.59 10.79
C LYS A 141 24.36 -0.33 9.93
N THR A 142 23.37 0.26 9.28
CA THR A 142 22.56 -0.43 8.26
C THR A 142 23.11 -0.11 6.88
N SER A 143 23.11 -1.10 6.00
CA SER A 143 23.37 -0.97 4.57
C SER A 143 22.34 -1.79 3.81
N GLU A 144 21.93 -1.35 2.65
CA GLU A 144 20.94 -2.00 1.80
C GLU A 144 21.56 -2.35 0.45
N VAL A 145 21.17 -3.50 -0.09
CA VAL A 145 21.62 -3.96 -1.40
C VAL A 145 20.43 -4.58 -2.11
N GLU A 146 20.20 -4.13 -3.34
CA GLU A 146 19.14 -4.63 -4.19
C GLU A 146 19.66 -5.66 -5.17
N PHE A 147 18.92 -6.76 -5.35
CA PHE A 147 19.27 -7.89 -6.20
C PHE A 147 18.19 -8.09 -7.27
N LEU A 148 18.63 -8.40 -8.47
CA LEU A 148 17.77 -8.88 -9.55
C LEU A 148 17.33 -10.32 -9.27
N GLU A 149 16.31 -10.81 -9.97
CA GLU A 149 15.80 -12.19 -9.84
C GLU A 149 16.84 -13.27 -10.18
N ASP A 150 17.90 -12.93 -10.92
CA ASP A 150 19.03 -13.84 -11.22
C ASP A 150 20.11 -13.83 -10.13
N GLY A 151 19.91 -13.10 -9.03
CA GLY A 151 20.83 -12.96 -7.91
C GLY A 151 21.97 -11.96 -8.11
N LYS A 152 22.03 -11.27 -9.24
CA LYS A 152 23.02 -10.19 -9.42
C LYS A 152 22.59 -8.94 -8.66
N VAL A 153 23.60 -8.22 -8.14
CA VAL A 153 23.34 -6.90 -7.55
C VAL A 153 22.86 -5.95 -8.64
N LYS A 154 21.74 -5.26 -8.37
CA LYS A 154 21.22 -4.24 -9.27
C LYS A 154 22.19 -3.05 -9.31
N PRO A 155 22.60 -2.60 -10.50
CA PRO A 155 23.46 -1.43 -10.61
C PRO A 155 22.76 -0.17 -10.05
N VAL A 156 23.49 0.64 -9.29
CA VAL A 156 22.98 1.95 -8.86
C VAL A 156 22.93 2.86 -10.09
N GLU A 157 21.75 3.33 -10.44
CA GLU A 157 21.61 4.36 -11.47
C GLU A 157 22.24 5.66 -10.97
N LYS A 158 23.14 6.25 -11.78
CA LYS A 158 23.84 7.49 -11.48
C LYS A 158 23.05 8.72 -11.93
#